data_e26b6e2531e60bbfa228c79a58342f04
#
_entry.id   e26b6e2531e60bbfa228c79a58342f04
#
_cell.length_a   1.000
_cell.length_b   1.000
_cell.length_c   1.000
_cell.angle_alpha   90.00
_cell.angle_beta   90.00
_cell.angle_gamma   90.00
#
_symmetry.space_group_name_H-M   'P 1'
#
loop_
_entity.id
_entity.type
_entity.pdbx_description
1 polymer ?
#
loop_
_entity_poly.entity_id
_entity_poly.type
_entity_poly.pdbx_seq_one_letter_code
_entity_poly.pdbx_strand_id
1 'polypeptide(L)'
;MSEQNGRSVPRPGDVTGVPHPGWLDPLIAACTDGSFDELLPRRRPPEDDGPNESGRPHRDAAVLVLFSGDPDAPGPRPPADARVLLTHRAPTLRSHSGQVSFPGGGVDDTDSGPVEAALRESWEETGLDPESVDVLAVLPELYIPVSNYSVAPVVGYWRTPMQVGVVDPGETSRVMTVPVDEMLDPANRFLLRHSTGWTGPAFLHDDLVVWGFTAGILAAMFHSAGWDLDWDTSDIRDLETTLAASANGERHEMSAEEARREAIDPLADRKVAGVPGLSTGLAHEVGAADDGTGGGAPARDDPDSDDPGGEAEEPLDLPVDDARRGYR
;
A
#
# COMPACT_ATOMS: atom_id res chain seq x y z
N MET A 1 2.99 -28.09 37.02
CA MET A 1 4.13 -27.19 37.01
C MET A 1 4.50 -27.05 35.54
N SER A 2 3.92 -26.07 34.88
CA SER A 2 4.19 -25.78 33.46
C SER A 2 5.31 -24.77 33.43
N GLU A 3 6.44 -25.18 32.90
CA GLU A 3 7.54 -24.25 32.56
C GLU A 3 7.04 -23.34 31.43
N GLN A 4 6.62 -22.17 31.77
CA GLN A 4 6.48 -21.06 30.82
C GLN A 4 7.90 -20.71 30.39
N ASN A 5 8.22 -21.17 29.16
CA ASN A 5 9.43 -20.77 28.45
C ASN A 5 9.41 -19.24 28.34
N GLY A 6 10.29 -18.57 29.10
CA GLY A 6 10.44 -17.12 29.12
C GLY A 6 11.04 -16.59 27.81
N ARG A 7 10.31 -16.73 26.69
CA ARG A 7 10.61 -15.98 25.49
C ARG A 7 10.08 -14.55 25.71
N SER A 8 10.98 -13.58 25.65
CA SER A 8 10.57 -12.17 25.65
C SER A 8 9.64 -11.92 24.45
N VAL A 9 8.59 -11.15 24.68
CA VAL A 9 7.71 -10.70 23.58
C VAL A 9 8.56 -9.92 22.58
N PRO A 10 8.55 -10.31 21.28
CA PRO A 10 9.33 -9.60 20.27
C PRO A 10 8.87 -8.15 20.15
N ARG A 11 9.82 -7.23 19.99
CA ARG A 11 9.61 -5.80 19.84
C ARG A 11 9.86 -5.36 18.40
N PRO A 12 9.37 -4.20 17.99
CA PRO A 12 9.72 -3.63 16.70
C PRO A 12 11.22 -3.61 16.45
N GLY A 13 11.64 -4.23 15.32
CA GLY A 13 13.05 -4.44 14.96
C GLY A 13 13.64 -5.78 15.39
N ASP A 14 12.88 -6.63 16.08
CA ASP A 14 13.36 -7.93 16.54
C ASP A 14 13.10 -9.05 15.52
N VAL A 15 14.07 -9.97 15.40
CA VAL A 15 13.92 -11.28 14.73
C VAL A 15 13.90 -12.37 15.79
N THR A 16 12.92 -13.27 15.69
CA THR A 16 12.66 -14.24 16.78
C THR A 16 13.62 -15.43 16.82
N GLY A 17 14.29 -15.73 15.70
CA GLY A 17 15.12 -16.93 15.55
C GLY A 17 14.31 -18.24 15.51
N VAL A 18 13.01 -18.17 15.27
CA VAL A 18 12.15 -19.37 15.06
C VAL A 18 12.54 -20.02 13.73
N PRO A 19 12.67 -21.37 13.66
CA PRO A 19 12.91 -22.07 12.42
C PRO A 19 11.83 -21.75 11.37
N HIS A 20 12.25 -21.53 10.14
CA HIS A 20 11.38 -21.15 9.01
C HIS A 20 11.91 -21.74 7.69
N PRO A 21 11.10 -21.81 6.64
CA PRO A 21 11.52 -22.26 5.32
C PRO A 21 12.67 -21.42 4.75
N GLY A 22 13.66 -22.07 4.11
CA GLY A 22 14.85 -21.40 3.59
C GLY A 22 14.57 -20.34 2.53
N TRP A 23 13.44 -20.39 1.85
CA TRP A 23 13.04 -19.35 0.90
C TRP A 23 12.68 -18.01 1.58
N LEU A 24 12.41 -18.02 2.90
CA LEU A 24 12.20 -16.80 3.70
C LEU A 24 13.51 -16.19 4.23
N ASP A 25 14.64 -16.91 4.15
CA ASP A 25 15.93 -16.41 4.66
C ASP A 25 16.29 -15.00 4.15
N PRO A 26 16.12 -14.67 2.84
CA PRO A 26 16.44 -13.33 2.35
C PRO A 26 15.55 -12.24 2.96
N LEU A 27 14.26 -12.55 3.16
CA LEU A 27 13.31 -11.63 3.77
C LEU A 27 13.68 -11.37 5.24
N ILE A 28 14.00 -12.44 5.99
CA ILE A 28 14.37 -12.33 7.40
C ILE A 28 15.73 -11.61 7.57
N ALA A 29 16.67 -11.85 6.65
CA ALA A 29 17.93 -11.10 6.62
C ALA A 29 17.69 -9.60 6.44
N ALA A 30 16.81 -9.24 5.51
CA ALA A 30 16.43 -7.84 5.27
C ALA A 30 15.75 -7.16 6.47
N CYS A 31 15.09 -7.94 7.35
CA CYS A 31 14.53 -7.41 8.59
C CYS A 31 15.62 -6.91 9.58
N THR A 32 16.87 -7.35 9.41
CA THR A 32 17.97 -7.04 10.35
C THR A 32 19.06 -6.16 9.78
N ASP A 33 19.22 -6.08 8.47
CA ASP A 33 20.31 -5.37 7.81
C ASP A 33 20.05 -3.89 7.54
N GLY A 34 18.85 -3.39 7.88
CA GLY A 34 18.43 -2.01 7.65
C GLY A 34 17.86 -1.72 6.26
N SER A 35 17.74 -2.74 5.39
CA SER A 35 17.19 -2.56 4.03
C SER A 35 15.80 -1.92 4.04
N PHE A 36 14.97 -2.26 5.03
CA PHE A 36 13.65 -1.64 5.17
C PHE A 36 13.70 -0.17 5.57
N ASP A 37 14.73 0.29 6.29
CA ASP A 37 14.84 1.69 6.73
C ASP A 37 15.04 2.65 5.56
N GLU A 38 15.66 2.16 4.48
CA GLU A 38 15.84 2.92 3.25
C GLU A 38 14.57 2.96 2.39
N LEU A 39 13.80 1.87 2.41
CA LEU A 39 12.63 1.66 1.56
C LEU A 39 11.33 2.14 2.22
N LEU A 40 11.21 1.97 3.53
CA LEU A 40 10.05 2.35 4.33
C LEU A 40 10.46 3.43 5.34
N PRO A 41 10.52 4.70 4.96
CA PRO A 41 10.99 5.77 5.83
C PRO A 41 10.13 5.86 7.09
N ARG A 42 10.79 5.71 8.23
CA ARG A 42 10.17 5.89 9.54
C ARG A 42 9.89 7.37 9.74
N ARG A 43 8.64 7.76 9.79
CA ARG A 43 8.28 9.03 10.41
C ARG A 43 8.04 8.76 11.89
N ARG A 44 8.69 9.54 12.74
CA ARG A 44 8.32 9.58 14.14
C ARG A 44 6.96 10.28 14.26
N PRO A 45 6.08 9.78 15.15
CA PRO A 45 4.95 10.57 15.59
C PRO A 45 5.46 11.91 16.16
N PRO A 46 4.61 12.94 16.21
CA PRO A 46 4.94 14.18 16.92
C PRO A 46 5.43 13.88 18.34
N GLU A 47 6.44 14.61 18.82
CA GLU A 47 7.13 14.34 20.09
C GLU A 47 6.21 14.36 21.34
N ASP A 48 4.96 14.81 21.20
CA ASP A 48 4.00 15.00 22.28
C ASP A 48 2.80 14.04 22.24
N ASP A 49 2.82 12.94 21.48
CA ASP A 49 1.71 11.97 21.37
C ASP A 49 0.32 12.61 21.25
N GLY A 50 0.28 13.88 20.86
CA GLY A 50 -0.92 14.67 20.73
C GLY A 50 -1.76 14.28 19.52
N PRO A 51 -2.98 14.85 19.43
CA PRO A 51 -3.80 14.66 18.25
C PRO A 51 -3.09 15.27 17.03
N ASN A 52 -3.18 14.59 15.89
CA ASN A 52 -2.65 15.11 14.64
C ASN A 52 -3.41 16.40 14.21
N GLU A 53 -3.00 17.00 13.10
CA GLU A 53 -3.67 18.19 12.54
C GLU A 53 -5.17 17.99 12.27
N SER A 54 -5.62 16.74 12.09
CA SER A 54 -7.03 16.35 11.95
C SER A 54 -7.73 16.13 13.29
N GLY A 55 -7.06 16.38 14.43
CA GLY A 55 -7.61 16.19 15.77
C GLY A 55 -7.75 14.72 16.19
N ARG A 56 -7.12 13.78 15.47
CA ARG A 56 -7.13 12.34 15.81
C ARG A 56 -6.05 12.06 16.86
N PRO A 57 -6.37 11.33 17.95
CA PRO A 57 -5.37 10.90 18.92
C PRO A 57 -4.37 9.92 18.28
N HIS A 58 -3.12 9.91 18.76
CA HIS A 58 -2.16 8.89 18.39
C HIS A 58 -2.62 7.52 18.90
N ARG A 59 -2.38 6.48 18.10
CA ARG A 59 -2.70 5.09 18.42
C ARG A 59 -1.65 4.17 17.84
N ASP A 60 -1.36 3.10 18.56
CA ASP A 60 -0.55 2.00 18.08
C ASP A 60 -1.44 0.95 17.42
N ALA A 61 -0.92 0.34 16.36
CA ALA A 61 -1.58 -0.73 15.63
C ALA A 61 -0.55 -1.78 15.21
N ALA A 62 -1.03 -2.97 14.89
CA ALA A 62 -0.19 -4.02 14.34
C ALA A 62 -0.93 -4.76 13.23
N VAL A 63 -0.19 -5.19 12.21
CA VAL A 63 -0.72 -5.98 11.09
C VAL A 63 0.11 -7.26 10.92
N LEU A 64 -0.54 -8.34 10.51
CA LEU A 64 0.11 -9.62 10.29
C LEU A 64 0.42 -9.82 8.79
N VAL A 65 1.70 -9.80 8.44
CA VAL A 65 2.19 -10.15 7.10
C VAL A 65 2.50 -11.64 7.10
N LEU A 66 1.49 -12.46 6.80
CA LEU A 66 1.54 -13.90 6.94
C LEU A 66 1.79 -14.58 5.59
N PHE A 67 2.93 -15.26 5.49
CA PHE A 67 3.27 -16.07 4.34
C PHE A 67 3.03 -17.58 4.62
N SER A 68 2.61 -18.30 3.60
CA SER A 68 2.57 -19.78 3.58
C SER A 68 3.22 -20.30 2.29
N GLY A 69 3.60 -21.57 2.27
CA GLY A 69 4.21 -22.24 1.12
C GLY A 69 4.96 -23.48 1.58
N ASP A 70 5.50 -24.26 0.64
CA ASP A 70 6.23 -25.49 0.92
C ASP A 70 7.43 -25.21 1.87
N PRO A 71 7.46 -25.81 3.08
CA PRO A 71 8.55 -25.63 4.03
C PRO A 71 9.89 -26.17 3.55
N ASP A 72 9.87 -27.15 2.65
CA ASP A 72 11.05 -27.82 2.13
C ASP A 72 11.48 -27.30 0.75
N ALA A 73 10.83 -26.22 0.26
CA ALA A 73 11.16 -25.63 -1.02
C ALA A 73 12.62 -25.15 -1.08
N PRO A 74 13.37 -25.53 -2.12
CA PRO A 74 14.78 -25.18 -2.23
C PRO A 74 14.97 -23.73 -2.68
N GLY A 75 16.01 -23.10 -2.13
CA GLY A 75 16.53 -21.82 -2.61
C GLY A 75 15.87 -20.59 -2.00
N PRO A 76 16.31 -19.41 -2.42
CA PRO A 76 15.93 -18.16 -1.78
C PRO A 76 14.66 -17.51 -2.38
N ARG A 77 14.00 -18.16 -3.31
CA ARG A 77 12.78 -17.64 -3.97
C ARG A 77 11.54 -18.35 -3.44
N PRO A 78 10.40 -17.63 -3.36
CA PRO A 78 9.13 -18.23 -2.98
C PRO A 78 8.79 -19.42 -3.89
N PRO A 79 8.30 -20.54 -3.34
CA PRO A 79 7.78 -21.65 -4.13
C PRO A 79 6.47 -21.24 -4.84
N ALA A 80 6.08 -22.00 -5.86
CA ALA A 80 4.87 -21.71 -6.65
C ALA A 80 3.57 -21.75 -5.83
N ASP A 81 3.57 -22.43 -4.69
CA ASP A 81 2.45 -22.48 -3.75
C ASP A 81 2.55 -21.42 -2.65
N ALA A 82 3.56 -20.53 -2.69
CA ALA A 82 3.69 -19.45 -1.72
C ALA A 82 2.50 -18.49 -1.80
N ARG A 83 1.95 -18.13 -0.64
CA ARG A 83 0.80 -17.26 -0.51
C ARG A 83 1.03 -16.20 0.56
N VAL A 84 0.34 -15.08 0.44
CA VAL A 84 0.22 -14.06 1.50
C VAL A 84 -1.25 -13.90 1.86
N LEU A 85 -1.55 -13.79 3.17
CA LEU A 85 -2.90 -13.57 3.68
C LEU A 85 -3.25 -12.09 3.61
N LEU A 86 -4.36 -11.77 2.95
CA LEU A 86 -4.90 -10.42 2.85
C LEU A 86 -6.41 -10.42 3.15
N THR A 87 -6.91 -9.28 3.59
CA THR A 87 -8.34 -9.02 3.78
C THR A 87 -8.78 -7.89 2.85
N HIS A 88 -10.03 -7.92 2.44
CA HIS A 88 -10.70 -6.81 1.77
C HIS A 88 -11.71 -6.21 2.74
N ARG A 89 -11.47 -5.00 3.16
CA ARG A 89 -12.32 -4.28 4.13
C ARG A 89 -13.71 -4.03 3.56
N ALA A 90 -14.72 -4.12 4.40
CA ALA A 90 -16.09 -3.92 3.95
C ALA A 90 -16.29 -2.50 3.37
N PRO A 91 -16.87 -2.37 2.15
CA PRO A 91 -17.10 -1.06 1.51
C PRO A 91 -18.08 -0.16 2.29
N THR A 92 -18.72 -0.69 3.32
CA THR A 92 -19.65 0.02 4.21
C THR A 92 -18.99 0.73 5.37
N LEU A 93 -17.71 0.48 5.62
CA LEU A 93 -16.96 1.10 6.70
C LEU A 93 -16.82 2.62 6.49
N ARG A 94 -16.61 3.36 7.59
CA ARG A 94 -16.42 4.82 7.57
C ARG A 94 -15.01 5.25 7.20
N SER A 95 -14.02 4.38 7.43
CA SER A 95 -12.62 4.63 7.16
C SER A 95 -12.00 3.42 6.47
N HIS A 96 -11.12 3.67 5.51
CA HIS A 96 -10.43 2.63 4.75
C HIS A 96 -11.39 1.62 4.10
N SER A 97 -12.61 2.08 3.74
CA SER A 97 -13.63 1.23 3.13
C SER A 97 -13.17 0.69 1.80
N GLY A 98 -13.32 -0.62 1.58
CA GLY A 98 -12.95 -1.26 0.32
C GLY A 98 -11.45 -1.44 0.08
N GLN A 99 -10.59 -1.07 1.03
CA GLN A 99 -9.15 -1.28 0.87
C GLN A 99 -8.77 -2.74 1.07
N VAL A 100 -7.77 -3.20 0.31
CA VAL A 100 -7.11 -4.48 0.56
C VAL A 100 -5.98 -4.25 1.55
N SER A 101 -5.98 -4.99 2.64
CA SER A 101 -5.04 -4.84 3.75
C SER A 101 -4.52 -6.18 4.26
N PHE A 102 -3.42 -6.14 4.99
CA PHE A 102 -3.10 -7.23 5.91
C PHE A 102 -4.16 -7.28 7.00
N PRO A 103 -4.48 -8.46 7.56
CA PRO A 103 -5.30 -8.53 8.76
C PRO A 103 -4.55 -7.86 9.92
N GLY A 104 -5.29 -7.14 10.77
CA GLY A 104 -4.71 -6.41 11.89
C GLY A 104 -5.53 -5.20 12.30
N GLY A 105 -5.16 -4.60 13.42
CA GLY A 105 -5.89 -3.49 14.02
C GLY A 105 -5.14 -2.79 15.14
N GLY A 106 -5.87 -2.13 16.02
CA GLY A 106 -5.32 -1.40 17.15
C GLY A 106 -4.69 -2.32 18.21
N VAL A 107 -3.65 -1.84 18.86
CA VAL A 107 -3.11 -2.48 20.06
C VAL A 107 -4.00 -2.10 21.24
N ASP A 108 -4.59 -3.09 21.88
CA ASP A 108 -5.43 -2.90 23.08
C ASP A 108 -4.59 -2.95 24.35
N ASP A 109 -5.12 -2.37 25.44
CA ASP A 109 -4.46 -2.38 26.77
C ASP A 109 -4.23 -3.81 27.32
N THR A 110 -4.95 -4.79 26.81
CA THR A 110 -4.81 -6.21 27.18
C THR A 110 -3.76 -6.94 26.40
N ASP A 111 -3.33 -6.40 25.26
CA ASP A 111 -2.29 -7.00 24.43
C ASP A 111 -0.90 -6.80 25.08
N SER A 112 -0.09 -7.82 25.09
CA SER A 112 1.30 -7.72 25.60
C SER A 112 2.23 -6.98 24.65
N GLY A 113 1.74 -6.62 23.45
CA GLY A 113 2.47 -5.89 22.41
C GLY A 113 1.96 -6.16 21.01
N PRO A 114 2.67 -5.69 19.96
CA PRO A 114 2.20 -5.72 18.59
C PRO A 114 1.98 -7.14 18.05
N VAL A 115 2.72 -8.12 18.52
CA VAL A 115 2.56 -9.53 18.09
C VAL A 115 1.20 -10.07 18.53
N GLU A 116 0.83 -9.86 19.80
CA GLU A 116 -0.45 -10.34 20.31
C GLU A 116 -1.61 -9.63 19.63
N ALA A 117 -1.52 -8.31 19.45
CA ALA A 117 -2.51 -7.53 18.71
C ALA A 117 -2.70 -8.04 17.28
N ALA A 118 -1.61 -8.21 16.52
CA ALA A 118 -1.69 -8.71 15.14
C ALA A 118 -2.32 -10.09 15.02
N LEU A 119 -2.01 -10.99 15.96
CA LEU A 119 -2.56 -12.35 15.97
C LEU A 119 -4.03 -12.36 16.41
N ARG A 120 -4.41 -11.59 17.43
CA ARG A 120 -5.79 -11.44 17.90
C ARG A 120 -6.69 -10.88 16.80
N GLU A 121 -6.30 -9.76 16.20
CA GLU A 121 -7.05 -9.12 15.13
C GLU A 121 -7.18 -10.05 13.91
N SER A 122 -6.10 -10.76 13.55
CA SER A 122 -6.15 -11.73 12.46
C SER A 122 -7.13 -12.88 12.73
N TRP A 123 -7.22 -13.33 13.98
CA TRP A 123 -8.22 -14.32 14.39
C TRP A 123 -9.64 -13.74 14.32
N GLU A 124 -9.85 -12.53 14.80
CA GLU A 124 -11.16 -11.84 14.80
C GLU A 124 -11.66 -11.56 13.37
N GLU A 125 -10.79 -11.15 12.45
CA GLU A 125 -11.16 -10.83 11.07
C GLU A 125 -11.27 -12.06 10.16
N THR A 126 -10.43 -13.09 10.38
CA THR A 126 -10.26 -14.19 9.40
C THR A 126 -10.51 -15.58 9.95
N GLY A 127 -10.63 -15.75 11.27
CA GLY A 127 -10.68 -17.06 11.92
C GLY A 127 -9.34 -17.80 11.92
N LEU A 128 -8.23 -17.12 11.66
CA LEU A 128 -6.87 -17.69 11.70
C LEU A 128 -6.57 -18.17 13.13
N ASP A 129 -6.15 -19.43 13.26
CA ASP A 129 -5.64 -19.96 14.54
C ASP A 129 -4.24 -19.38 14.82
N PRO A 130 -4.05 -18.55 15.86
CA PRO A 130 -2.74 -18.01 16.22
C PRO A 130 -1.68 -19.06 16.50
N GLU A 131 -2.06 -20.25 16.98
CA GLU A 131 -1.13 -21.35 17.26
C GLU A 131 -0.57 -21.97 15.96
N SER A 132 -1.20 -21.72 14.82
CA SER A 132 -0.73 -22.17 13.50
C SER A 132 0.39 -21.31 12.91
N VAL A 133 0.70 -20.15 13.54
CA VAL A 133 1.62 -19.13 13.04
C VAL A 133 2.93 -19.16 13.80
N ASP A 134 4.03 -19.24 13.06
CA ASP A 134 5.37 -18.96 13.57
C ASP A 134 5.70 -17.47 13.29
N VAL A 135 5.77 -16.66 14.33
CA VAL A 135 6.18 -15.26 14.22
C VAL A 135 7.69 -15.21 14.02
N LEU A 136 8.13 -14.59 12.92
CA LEU A 136 9.52 -14.56 12.48
C LEU A 136 10.21 -13.25 12.83
N ALA A 137 9.55 -12.14 12.61
CA ALA A 137 10.10 -10.81 12.87
C ALA A 137 8.98 -9.79 13.15
N VAL A 138 9.34 -8.71 13.81
CA VAL A 138 8.52 -7.50 13.92
C VAL A 138 9.28 -6.37 13.25
N LEU A 139 8.74 -5.82 12.17
CA LEU A 139 9.36 -4.68 11.49
C LEU A 139 9.28 -3.43 12.37
N PRO A 140 10.14 -2.44 12.12
CA PRO A 140 10.00 -1.14 12.74
C PRO A 140 8.64 -0.51 12.45
N GLU A 141 8.15 0.22 13.43
CA GLU A 141 6.88 0.95 13.30
C GLU A 141 6.93 1.99 12.19
N LEU A 142 5.85 2.05 11.43
CA LEU A 142 5.63 3.01 10.36
C LEU A 142 4.51 3.96 10.80
N TYR A 143 4.85 5.24 10.95
CA TYR A 143 3.86 6.24 11.32
C TYR A 143 3.06 6.71 10.10
N ILE A 144 1.74 6.67 10.21
CA ILE A 144 0.79 7.11 9.17
C ILE A 144 0.13 8.42 9.62
N PRO A 145 0.58 9.59 9.12
CA PRO A 145 0.12 10.90 9.60
C PRO A 145 -1.39 11.12 9.44
N VAL A 146 -1.99 10.62 8.37
CA VAL A 146 -3.41 10.79 8.06
C VAL A 146 -4.31 10.17 9.12
N SER A 147 -3.99 8.96 9.55
CA SER A 147 -4.74 8.24 10.57
C SER A 147 -4.23 8.46 11.99
N ASN A 148 -3.02 9.05 12.15
CA ASN A 148 -2.27 9.17 13.40
C ASN A 148 -2.00 7.80 14.07
N TYR A 149 -1.70 6.79 13.25
CA TYR A 149 -1.32 5.47 13.71
C TYR A 149 0.18 5.23 13.56
N SER A 150 0.79 4.59 14.56
CA SER A 150 2.05 3.88 14.41
C SER A 150 1.73 2.41 14.19
N VAL A 151 2.07 1.88 13.03
CA VAL A 151 1.73 0.50 12.65
C VAL A 151 2.98 -0.36 12.67
N ALA A 152 2.97 -1.44 13.44
CA ALA A 152 4.03 -2.45 13.49
C ALA A 152 3.65 -3.63 12.58
N PRO A 153 4.37 -3.87 11.45
CA PRO A 153 4.16 -5.08 10.67
C PRO A 153 4.83 -6.28 11.36
N VAL A 154 4.05 -7.31 11.62
CA VAL A 154 4.49 -8.59 12.19
C VAL A 154 4.62 -9.60 11.06
N VAL A 155 5.83 -10.09 10.80
CA VAL A 155 6.09 -11.09 9.76
C VAL A 155 5.94 -12.47 10.35
N GLY A 156 5.10 -13.30 9.73
CA GLY A 156 4.82 -14.65 10.16
C GLY A 156 4.91 -15.67 9.01
N TYR A 157 5.20 -16.91 9.39
CA TYR A 157 5.06 -18.09 8.54
C TYR A 157 3.89 -18.93 9.03
N TRP A 158 2.96 -19.23 8.13
CA TRP A 158 1.80 -20.07 8.43
C TRP A 158 2.19 -21.55 8.32
N ARG A 159 2.70 -22.08 9.44
CA ARG A 159 3.24 -23.44 9.50
C ARG A 159 2.19 -24.50 9.19
N THR A 160 0.96 -24.28 9.61
CA THR A 160 -0.14 -25.23 9.41
C THR A 160 -1.33 -24.51 8.79
N PRO A 161 -1.32 -24.27 7.45
CA PRO A 161 -2.41 -23.60 6.79
C PRO A 161 -3.75 -24.30 6.99
N MET A 162 -4.76 -23.55 7.31
CA MET A 162 -6.14 -24.01 7.54
C MET A 162 -7.11 -23.17 6.73
N GLN A 163 -8.37 -23.56 6.72
CA GLN A 163 -9.40 -22.76 6.09
C GLN A 163 -9.66 -21.50 6.91
N VAL A 164 -9.47 -20.36 6.30
CA VAL A 164 -9.84 -19.03 6.83
C VAL A 164 -10.99 -18.45 6.03
N GLY A 165 -11.67 -17.47 6.60
CA GLY A 165 -12.83 -16.83 5.96
C GLY A 165 -13.29 -15.62 6.74
N VAL A 166 -14.29 -14.94 6.20
CA VAL A 166 -14.89 -13.75 6.84
C VAL A 166 -15.58 -14.15 8.14
N VAL A 167 -15.17 -13.54 9.25
CA VAL A 167 -15.79 -13.73 10.57
C VAL A 167 -16.91 -12.69 10.78
N ASP A 168 -16.59 -11.40 10.57
CA ASP A 168 -17.58 -10.32 10.60
C ASP A 168 -17.71 -9.66 9.22
N PRO A 169 -18.81 -9.90 8.50
CA PRO A 169 -19.06 -9.25 7.21
C PRO A 169 -19.23 -7.73 7.29
N GLY A 170 -19.44 -7.19 8.49
CA GLY A 170 -19.52 -5.73 8.73
C GLY A 170 -18.14 -5.06 8.65
N GLU A 171 -17.08 -5.79 8.88
CA GLU A 171 -15.69 -5.30 8.88
C GLU A 171 -14.90 -5.80 7.68
N THR A 172 -15.01 -7.08 7.36
CA THR A 172 -14.27 -7.74 6.29
C THR A 172 -15.23 -8.34 5.27
N SER A 173 -15.09 -8.00 3.99
CA SER A 173 -15.93 -8.52 2.92
C SER A 173 -15.34 -9.76 2.24
N ARG A 174 -13.98 -9.87 2.19
CA ARG A 174 -13.27 -11.04 1.64
C ARG A 174 -12.02 -11.33 2.49
N VAL A 175 -11.68 -12.60 2.61
CA VAL A 175 -10.40 -13.09 3.11
C VAL A 175 -9.73 -13.86 2.00
N MET A 176 -8.49 -13.53 1.67
CA MET A 176 -7.80 -14.03 0.50
C MET A 176 -6.41 -14.53 0.86
N THR A 177 -6.04 -15.67 0.30
CA THR A 177 -4.65 -16.15 0.29
C THR A 177 -4.10 -15.94 -1.12
N VAL A 178 -3.46 -14.79 -1.32
CA VAL A 178 -3.01 -14.33 -2.63
C VAL A 178 -1.69 -15.01 -3.02
N PRO A 179 -1.57 -15.58 -4.23
CA PRO A 179 -0.31 -16.15 -4.70
C PRO A 179 0.80 -15.09 -4.76
N VAL A 180 1.96 -15.40 -4.19
CA VAL A 180 3.11 -14.47 -4.22
C VAL A 180 3.64 -14.32 -5.65
N ASP A 181 3.63 -15.38 -6.44
CA ASP A 181 4.04 -15.35 -7.84
C ASP A 181 3.14 -14.46 -8.71
N GLU A 182 1.83 -14.40 -8.42
CA GLU A 182 0.89 -13.49 -9.08
C GLU A 182 1.22 -12.01 -8.77
N MET A 183 1.58 -11.71 -7.53
CA MET A 183 2.01 -10.36 -7.13
C MET A 183 3.39 -9.98 -7.68
N LEU A 184 4.24 -10.96 -7.93
CA LEU A 184 5.55 -10.75 -8.56
C LEU A 184 5.46 -10.67 -10.09
N ASP A 185 4.34 -11.13 -10.71
CA ASP A 185 4.14 -11.05 -12.15
C ASP A 185 4.14 -9.58 -12.61
N PRO A 186 5.03 -9.19 -13.53
CA PRO A 186 5.07 -7.85 -14.09
C PRO A 186 3.75 -7.36 -14.67
N ALA A 187 2.89 -8.26 -15.17
CA ALA A 187 1.59 -7.91 -15.73
C ALA A 187 0.59 -7.39 -14.67
N ASN A 188 0.82 -7.75 -13.40
CA ASN A 188 -0.03 -7.37 -12.27
C ASN A 188 0.53 -6.19 -11.46
N ARG A 189 1.67 -5.60 -11.89
CA ARG A 189 2.35 -4.51 -11.19
C ARG A 189 2.30 -3.21 -11.99
N PHE A 190 1.95 -2.14 -11.31
CA PHE A 190 1.91 -0.79 -11.88
C PHE A 190 2.11 0.26 -10.77
N LEU A 191 2.20 1.52 -11.16
CA LEU A 191 2.19 2.64 -10.25
C LEU A 191 0.82 3.29 -10.22
N LEU A 192 0.37 3.70 -9.04
CA LEU A 192 -0.77 4.56 -8.88
C LEU A 192 -0.30 5.98 -8.56
N ARG A 193 -0.93 6.95 -9.21
CA ARG A 193 -0.72 8.37 -8.95
C ARG A 193 -2.00 8.99 -8.41
N HIS A 194 -1.89 9.60 -7.25
CA HIS A 194 -2.94 10.40 -6.65
C HIS A 194 -2.90 11.85 -7.18
N SER A 195 -4.04 12.55 -7.19
CA SER A 195 -4.19 13.94 -7.63
C SER A 195 -3.29 14.93 -6.88
N THR A 196 -2.84 14.59 -5.66
CA THR A 196 -1.90 15.38 -4.85
C THR A 196 -0.44 15.25 -5.30
N GLY A 197 -0.14 14.36 -6.26
CA GLY A 197 1.21 14.10 -6.75
C GLY A 197 1.91 12.89 -6.13
N TRP A 198 1.31 12.24 -5.12
CA TRP A 198 1.83 10.97 -4.62
C TRP A 198 1.82 9.91 -5.71
N THR A 199 2.87 9.09 -5.74
CA THR A 199 2.97 7.94 -6.64
C THR A 199 3.55 6.76 -5.86
N GLY A 200 2.88 5.61 -5.89
CA GLY A 200 3.31 4.42 -5.17
C GLY A 200 2.98 3.13 -5.90
N PRO A 201 3.56 1.99 -5.46
CA PRO A 201 3.32 0.68 -6.06
C PRO A 201 1.89 0.22 -5.87
N ALA A 202 1.42 -0.57 -6.83
CA ALA A 202 0.15 -1.26 -6.75
C ALA A 202 0.24 -2.64 -7.40
N PHE A 203 -0.64 -3.54 -6.95
CA PHE A 203 -0.77 -4.89 -7.47
C PHE A 203 -2.24 -5.15 -7.84
N LEU A 204 -2.44 -5.88 -8.93
CA LEU A 204 -3.76 -6.39 -9.30
C LEU A 204 -3.87 -7.84 -8.83
N HIS A 205 -4.96 -8.17 -8.14
CA HIS A 205 -5.33 -9.53 -7.80
C HIS A 205 -6.81 -9.74 -8.10
N ASP A 206 -7.11 -10.62 -9.04
CA ASP A 206 -8.44 -10.76 -9.60
C ASP A 206 -8.98 -9.40 -10.10
N ASP A 207 -10.05 -8.91 -9.46
CA ASP A 207 -10.70 -7.63 -9.72
C ASP A 207 -10.39 -6.54 -8.67
N LEU A 208 -9.46 -6.82 -7.74
CA LEU A 208 -9.06 -5.93 -6.66
C LEU A 208 -7.69 -5.30 -6.91
N VAL A 209 -7.55 -4.07 -6.46
CA VAL A 209 -6.29 -3.32 -6.46
C VAL A 209 -5.75 -3.25 -5.05
N VAL A 210 -4.55 -3.78 -4.85
CA VAL A 210 -3.77 -3.63 -3.62
C VAL A 210 -2.86 -2.42 -3.78
N TRP A 211 -2.99 -1.42 -2.90
CA TRP A 211 -2.25 -0.17 -2.99
C TRP A 211 -1.93 0.43 -1.62
N GLY A 212 -1.33 1.61 -1.59
CA GLY A 212 -1.05 2.34 -0.35
C GLY A 212 -0.07 1.61 0.57
N PHE A 213 -0.38 1.60 1.87
CA PHE A 213 0.45 1.00 2.91
C PHE A 213 0.75 -0.49 2.65
N THR A 214 -0.27 -1.26 2.30
CA THR A 214 -0.14 -2.71 2.04
C THR A 214 0.79 -2.99 0.87
N ALA A 215 0.56 -2.31 -0.25
CA ALA A 215 1.41 -2.47 -1.44
C ALA A 215 2.84 -1.96 -1.20
N GLY A 216 2.99 -0.88 -0.44
CA GLY A 216 4.30 -0.34 -0.07
C GLY A 216 5.14 -1.35 0.71
N ILE A 217 4.54 -2.00 1.71
CA ILE A 217 5.20 -3.04 2.50
C ILE A 217 5.55 -4.26 1.63
N LEU A 218 4.60 -4.77 0.84
CA LEU A 218 4.85 -5.91 -0.04
C LEU A 218 5.97 -5.62 -1.06
N ALA A 219 5.95 -4.45 -1.69
CA ALA A 219 6.98 -4.05 -2.65
C ALA A 219 8.36 -3.94 -1.98
N ALA A 220 8.44 -3.36 -0.78
CA ALA A 220 9.67 -3.29 -0.03
C ALA A 220 10.20 -4.68 0.36
N MET A 221 9.31 -5.58 0.83
CA MET A 221 9.66 -6.96 1.17
C MET A 221 10.18 -7.73 -0.04
N PHE A 222 9.47 -7.68 -1.16
CA PHE A 222 9.86 -8.38 -2.38
C PHE A 222 11.20 -7.89 -2.93
N HIS A 223 11.40 -6.56 -2.89
CA HIS A 223 12.65 -5.96 -3.31
C HIS A 223 13.82 -6.36 -2.40
N SER A 224 13.67 -6.18 -1.10
CA SER A 224 14.73 -6.49 -0.12
C SER A 224 15.10 -7.97 -0.09
N ALA A 225 14.12 -8.86 -0.31
CA ALA A 225 14.37 -10.29 -0.43
C ALA A 225 14.95 -10.71 -1.80
N GLY A 226 15.09 -9.77 -2.76
CA GLY A 226 15.56 -10.09 -4.11
C GLY A 226 14.59 -10.97 -4.90
N TRP A 227 13.29 -10.91 -4.56
CA TRP A 227 12.25 -11.67 -5.27
C TRP A 227 11.70 -10.94 -6.48
N ASP A 228 11.90 -9.63 -6.57
CA ASP A 228 11.41 -8.81 -7.66
C ASP A 228 11.79 -9.37 -9.04
N LEU A 229 10.88 -9.22 -9.98
CA LEU A 229 11.10 -9.34 -11.41
C LEU A 229 11.11 -7.94 -12.02
N ASP A 230 11.75 -7.78 -13.16
CA ASP A 230 11.69 -6.52 -13.93
C ASP A 230 10.25 -6.28 -14.39
N TRP A 231 9.72 -5.11 -14.08
CA TRP A 231 8.35 -4.70 -14.45
C TRP A 231 8.33 -3.27 -14.97
N ASP A 232 7.25 -2.90 -15.67
CA ASP A 232 7.12 -1.59 -16.30
C ASP A 232 6.76 -0.50 -15.30
N THR A 233 7.77 0.21 -14.81
CA THR A 233 7.60 1.36 -13.92
C THR A 233 7.09 2.63 -14.62
N SER A 234 6.93 2.60 -15.95
CA SER A 234 6.29 3.68 -16.69
C SER A 234 4.77 3.53 -16.79
N ASP A 235 4.21 2.36 -16.43
CA ASP A 235 2.76 2.16 -16.29
C ASP A 235 2.27 2.88 -15.03
N ILE A 236 1.95 4.16 -15.18
CA ILE A 236 1.45 5.01 -14.10
C ILE A 236 -0.03 5.28 -14.36
N ARG A 237 -0.89 4.76 -13.50
CA ARG A 237 -2.35 4.87 -13.61
C ARG A 237 -2.87 5.89 -12.60
N ASP A 238 -3.95 6.58 -12.97
CA ASP A 238 -4.66 7.47 -12.06
C ASP A 238 -5.39 6.68 -10.98
N LEU A 239 -5.19 7.05 -9.70
CA LEU A 239 -5.73 6.32 -8.55
C LEU A 239 -7.25 6.23 -8.59
N GLU A 240 -7.93 7.37 -8.73
CA GLU A 240 -9.39 7.44 -8.66
C GLU A 240 -10.03 6.65 -9.80
N THR A 241 -9.52 6.82 -11.02
CA THR A 241 -10.01 6.09 -12.19
C THR A 241 -9.78 4.59 -12.06
N THR A 242 -8.63 4.17 -11.55
CA THR A 242 -8.29 2.75 -11.39
C THR A 242 -9.17 2.09 -10.33
N LEU A 243 -9.36 2.75 -9.18
CA LEU A 243 -10.22 2.23 -8.12
C LEU A 243 -11.70 2.20 -8.52
N ALA A 244 -12.17 3.21 -9.25
CA ALA A 244 -13.53 3.22 -9.78
C ALA A 244 -13.81 2.07 -10.76
N ALA A 245 -12.78 1.58 -11.46
CA ALA A 245 -12.87 0.44 -12.37
C ALA A 245 -12.67 -0.92 -11.68
N SER A 246 -12.24 -0.95 -10.43
CA SER A 246 -11.99 -2.16 -9.64
C SER A 246 -13.22 -2.58 -8.83
N ALA A 247 -13.15 -3.77 -8.23
CA ALA A 247 -14.15 -4.25 -7.29
C ALA A 247 -13.88 -3.83 -5.83
N ASN A 248 -12.90 -2.97 -5.57
CA ASN A 248 -12.61 -2.48 -4.24
C ASN A 248 -13.84 -1.82 -3.59
N GLY A 249 -14.63 -1.06 -4.37
CA GLY A 249 -15.77 -0.33 -3.85
C GLY A 249 -15.37 0.77 -2.87
N GLU A 250 -14.15 1.29 -2.99
CA GLU A 250 -13.64 2.37 -2.17
C GLU A 250 -14.46 3.64 -2.39
N ARG A 251 -14.83 4.29 -1.29
CA ARG A 251 -15.49 5.59 -1.34
C ARG A 251 -14.45 6.67 -1.10
N HIS A 252 -13.97 7.26 -2.18
CA HIS A 252 -13.13 8.45 -2.09
C HIS A 252 -14.01 9.71 -1.90
N GLU A 253 -14.53 9.89 -0.68
CA GLU A 253 -14.97 11.20 -0.23
C GLU A 253 -13.82 11.90 0.50
N MET A 254 -12.66 11.98 -0.15
CA MET A 254 -11.60 12.83 0.39
C MET A 254 -11.89 14.27 0.02
N SER A 255 -12.00 15.13 1.04
CA SER A 255 -11.98 16.57 0.82
C SER A 255 -10.63 16.96 0.18
N ALA A 256 -10.58 18.04 -0.61
CA ALA A 256 -9.34 18.55 -1.18
C ALA A 256 -8.26 18.86 -0.10
N GLU A 257 -8.67 18.96 1.15
CA GLU A 257 -7.82 19.20 2.31
C GLU A 257 -7.26 17.90 2.89
N GLU A 258 -8.04 16.82 2.92
CA GLU A 258 -7.56 15.47 3.24
C GLU A 258 -6.62 14.96 2.16
N ALA A 259 -6.94 15.20 0.88
CA ALA A 259 -6.08 14.92 -0.24
C ALA A 259 -4.72 15.64 -0.16
N ARG A 260 -4.69 16.89 0.26
CA ARG A 260 -3.44 17.63 0.52
C ARG A 260 -2.66 17.07 1.70
N ARG A 261 -3.30 16.48 2.68
CA ARG A 261 -2.69 15.88 3.86
C ARG A 261 -2.14 14.49 3.58
N GLU A 262 -2.82 13.68 2.75
CA GLU A 262 -2.29 12.42 2.23
C GLU A 262 -1.08 12.62 1.32
N ALA A 263 -0.99 13.75 0.62
CA ALA A 263 0.18 14.10 -0.18
C ALA A 263 1.46 14.29 0.64
N ILE A 264 1.33 14.41 1.96
CA ILE A 264 2.45 14.34 2.90
C ILE A 264 2.64 12.87 3.33
N ASP A 265 2.55 11.93 2.36
CA ASP A 265 2.86 10.53 2.57
C ASP A 265 4.35 10.38 2.95
N PRO A 266 4.66 9.59 4.00
CA PRO A 266 6.04 9.32 4.42
C PRO A 266 6.90 8.71 3.32
N LEU A 267 6.29 8.06 2.32
CA LEU A 267 6.99 7.49 1.17
C LEU A 267 7.27 8.51 0.04
N ALA A 268 6.64 9.70 0.08
CA ALA A 268 6.72 10.68 -1.01
C ALA A 268 7.97 11.55 -1.00
N ASP A 269 8.67 11.71 0.12
CA ASP A 269 9.72 12.75 0.28
C ASP A 269 11.18 12.27 0.14
N ARG A 270 11.43 11.02 -0.23
CA ARG A 270 12.79 10.55 -0.53
C ARG A 270 12.84 9.83 -1.86
N LYS A 271 13.85 10.17 -2.67
CA LYS A 271 14.35 9.28 -3.70
C LYS A 271 14.77 7.99 -2.99
N VAL A 272 13.92 7.01 -2.99
CA VAL A 272 14.28 5.67 -2.55
C VAL A 272 15.13 5.10 -3.66
N ALA A 273 16.44 5.28 -3.53
CA ALA A 273 17.40 4.71 -4.46
C ALA A 273 17.30 3.20 -4.33
N GLY A 274 16.69 2.55 -5.32
CA GLY A 274 16.75 1.10 -5.41
C GLY A 274 15.44 0.37 -5.63
N VAL A 275 14.27 0.90 -5.24
CA VAL A 275 13.00 0.24 -5.60
C VAL A 275 12.47 0.84 -6.88
N PRO A 276 12.39 0.07 -7.99
CA PRO A 276 11.72 0.54 -9.19
C PRO A 276 10.29 0.94 -8.86
N GLY A 277 9.95 2.22 -9.12
CA GLY A 277 8.60 2.72 -8.94
C GLY A 277 8.30 3.49 -7.65
N LEU A 278 9.19 3.52 -6.65
CA LEU A 278 9.10 4.46 -5.54
C LEU A 278 9.83 5.76 -5.93
N SER A 279 9.14 6.65 -6.58
CA SER A 279 9.65 7.98 -6.96
C SER A 279 8.93 9.04 -6.17
N THR A 280 9.71 9.79 -5.41
CA THR A 280 9.29 11.07 -4.85
C THR A 280 9.19 12.10 -5.97
N GLY A 281 8.02 12.29 -6.51
CA GLY A 281 7.77 13.41 -7.40
C GLY A 281 7.43 14.64 -6.59
N LEU A 282 8.39 15.55 -6.41
CA LEU A 282 8.21 17.00 -6.37
C LEU A 282 9.57 17.66 -6.08
N ALA A 283 10.42 17.73 -7.09
CA ALA A 283 11.34 18.85 -7.19
C ALA A 283 10.58 19.93 -7.99
N HIS A 284 9.95 20.86 -7.32
CA HIS A 284 9.71 22.16 -7.92
C HIS A 284 11.09 22.80 -8.15
N GLU A 285 11.55 22.78 -9.36
CA GLU A 285 12.52 23.77 -9.83
C GLU A 285 11.83 25.14 -9.77
N VAL A 286 12.05 25.81 -8.65
CA VAL A 286 11.94 27.27 -8.62
C VAL A 286 13.16 27.76 -9.40
N GLY A 287 12.92 28.14 -10.66
CA GLY A 287 13.92 28.80 -11.46
C GLY A 287 14.46 30.02 -10.73
N ALA A 288 15.72 29.97 -10.38
CA ALA A 288 16.47 31.12 -9.96
C ALA A 288 16.46 32.13 -11.11
N ALA A 289 15.85 33.28 -10.88
CA ALA A 289 15.97 34.44 -11.74
C ALA A 289 17.45 34.83 -11.79
N ASP A 290 18.06 34.69 -12.93
CA ASP A 290 19.38 35.24 -13.25
C ASP A 290 19.23 36.74 -13.44
N ASP A 291 19.81 37.49 -12.53
CA ASP A 291 19.98 38.93 -12.54
C ASP A 291 21.19 39.27 -13.37
N GLY A 292 20.98 39.49 -14.67
CA GLY A 292 22.03 39.79 -15.62
C GLY A 292 21.72 41.00 -16.49
N THR A 293 22.16 42.13 -16.03
CA THR A 293 22.29 43.43 -16.72
C THR A 293 22.89 43.37 -18.11
N GLY A 294 22.28 44.08 -19.10
CA GLY A 294 23.06 44.68 -20.18
C GLY A 294 22.48 44.76 -21.58
N GLY A 295 21.87 45.88 -21.94
CA GLY A 295 22.23 46.59 -23.15
C GLY A 295 21.53 46.32 -24.48
N GLY A 296 20.74 47.28 -24.99
CA GLY A 296 20.71 47.58 -26.42
C GLY A 296 19.40 47.33 -27.15
N ALA A 297 18.54 48.33 -27.24
CA ALA A 297 17.55 48.51 -28.32
C ALA A 297 18.28 48.90 -29.63
N PRO A 298 17.65 48.98 -30.84
CA PRO A 298 16.32 49.51 -31.11
C PRO A 298 15.50 48.86 -32.29
N ALA A 299 14.19 49.10 -32.20
CA ALA A 299 13.20 49.47 -33.23
C ALA A 299 13.20 48.85 -34.64
N ARG A 300 12.03 48.36 -35.06
CA ARG A 300 11.16 48.90 -36.11
C ARG A 300 10.02 48.01 -36.52
N ASP A 301 8.82 48.64 -36.48
CA ASP A 301 7.78 48.72 -37.50
C ASP A 301 6.83 47.53 -37.72
N ASP A 302 5.59 47.73 -37.24
CA ASP A 302 4.32 47.34 -37.86
C ASP A 302 4.22 47.83 -39.31
N PRO A 303 3.31 47.39 -40.19
CA PRO A 303 1.88 47.26 -39.97
C PRO A 303 1.14 46.18 -40.84
N ASP A 304 -0.15 46.03 -40.50
CA ASP A 304 -1.33 45.86 -41.36
C ASP A 304 -1.73 44.43 -41.85
N SER A 305 -2.91 44.15 -41.47
CA SER A 305 -4.21 44.02 -42.14
C SER A 305 -4.81 42.63 -42.31
N ASP A 306 -6.08 42.67 -41.94
CA ASP A 306 -7.26 42.05 -42.57
C ASP A 306 -7.75 40.67 -42.17
N ASP A 307 -8.81 40.74 -41.35
CA ASP A 307 -10.01 39.89 -41.36
C ASP A 307 -10.73 39.95 -42.73
N PRO A 308 -11.49 39.02 -43.26
CA PRO A 308 -12.69 38.50 -42.63
C PRO A 308 -13.20 37.11 -43.04
N GLY A 309 -14.12 36.56 -42.25
CA GLY A 309 -15.30 35.91 -42.83
C GLY A 309 -15.52 34.45 -42.65
N GLY A 310 -16.47 34.09 -41.82
CA GLY A 310 -17.68 33.37 -42.18
C GLY A 310 -17.60 31.86 -42.30
N GLU A 311 -18.28 31.13 -41.51
CA GLU A 311 -19.59 30.49 -41.77
C GLU A 311 -19.86 29.43 -40.71
N ALA A 312 -21.09 29.48 -40.23
CA ALA A 312 -21.72 28.52 -39.34
C ALA A 312 -22.14 27.27 -40.13
N GLU A 313 -21.96 26.09 -39.58
CA GLU A 313 -22.72 24.90 -39.97
C GLU A 313 -23.44 24.28 -38.76
N GLU A 314 -24.74 24.08 -38.97
CA GLU A 314 -25.74 23.52 -38.06
C GLU A 314 -25.57 22.01 -37.84
N PRO A 315 -26.17 21.45 -36.79
CA PRO A 315 -26.01 20.06 -36.39
C PRO A 315 -26.97 19.14 -37.21
N LEU A 316 -26.41 18.00 -37.62
CA LEU A 316 -27.16 16.88 -38.24
C LEU A 316 -27.84 16.04 -37.17
N ASP A 317 -29.19 16.08 -37.25
CA ASP A 317 -30.15 15.22 -36.61
C ASP A 317 -30.05 13.78 -37.18
N LEU A 318 -29.95 12.74 -36.39
CA LEU A 318 -30.16 11.36 -36.76
C LEU A 318 -31.12 10.65 -35.80
N PRO A 319 -31.98 9.76 -36.29
CA PRO A 319 -33.22 9.40 -35.64
C PRO A 319 -33.09 8.28 -34.63
N VAL A 320 -33.94 8.38 -33.63
CA VAL A 320 -34.31 7.37 -32.63
C VAL A 320 -34.98 6.19 -33.30
N ASP A 321 -34.44 4.99 -33.16
CA ASP A 321 -35.16 3.77 -33.49
C ASP A 321 -35.52 2.98 -32.23
N ASP A 322 -36.83 2.79 -32.13
CA ASP A 322 -37.55 2.13 -31.03
C ASP A 322 -37.68 0.63 -31.37
N ALA A 323 -37.12 -0.23 -30.55
CA ALA A 323 -37.43 -1.65 -30.60
C ALA A 323 -37.55 -2.29 -29.22
N ARG A 324 -38.74 -2.14 -28.66
CA ARG A 324 -39.26 -3.08 -27.64
C ARG A 324 -39.59 -4.43 -28.29
N ARG A 325 -39.10 -5.53 -27.68
CA ARG A 325 -39.62 -6.91 -27.55
C ARG A 325 -38.56 -7.70 -26.80
N GLY A 326 -38.73 -8.28 -25.61
CA GLY A 326 -39.80 -9.11 -25.11
C GLY A 326 -39.40 -10.58 -25.31
N TYR A 327 -38.76 -11.21 -24.31
CA TYR A 327 -38.88 -12.66 -24.12
C TYR A 327 -38.81 -13.02 -22.63
N ARG A 328 -39.62 -14.00 -22.29
CA ARG A 328 -40.07 -14.57 -21.00
C ARG A 328 -38.95 -15.13 -20.16
#